data_997430fa27918d9c5d14d47058e8f005
#
_entry.id   997430fa27918d9c5d14d47058e8f005
#
_cell.length_a   1.000
_cell.length_b   1.000
_cell.length_c   1.000
_cell.angle_alpha   90.00
_cell.angle_beta   90.00
_cell.angle_gamma   90.00
#
_symmetry.space_group_name_H-M   'P 1'
#
loop_
_entity.id
_entity.type
_entity.pdbx_description
1 polymer ?
#
loop_
_entity_poly.entity_id
_entity_poly.type
_entity_poly.pdbx_seq_one_letter_code
_entity_poly.pdbx_strand_id
1 'polypeptide(L)'
;MSHHKLVERRISYLVAISLVILLAFAVRLIDIQGVRAAGLANKASNELTKKSVIMAPRGAITDINGTEFARSVSAYRILVDQAIVDHPKALAELAAPILDVDQDWLKEQLIGERRYVVISQAVKPRVWRELEAAVDSYNDEIAEKENGLAKRLMGFFAERIYVREYPEGELGAAVIGFINRAGSGAAGLEYSMNSTLSGIDGHYTYANAAGTIIPGTQKITTEAVRGNTVKLTIDRDVQWVAQEAIRTVVKSSR
;
A
#
# COMPACT_ATOMS: atom_id res chain seq x y z
N MET A 1 -65.89 12.92 -47.44
CA MET A 1 -65.26 13.96 -46.63
C MET A 1 -64.99 13.57 -45.16
N SER A 2 -65.34 12.38 -44.66
CA SER A 2 -65.14 12.05 -43.22
C SER A 2 -63.83 11.36 -42.89
N HIS A 3 -63.20 10.62 -43.80
CA HIS A 3 -62.00 9.86 -43.53
C HIS A 3 -60.75 10.76 -43.32
N HIS A 4 -60.60 11.87 -44.06
CA HIS A 4 -59.50 12.78 -43.90
C HIS A 4 -59.42 13.44 -42.53
N LYS A 5 -60.55 13.84 -41.95
CA LYS A 5 -60.60 14.46 -40.61
C LYS A 5 -60.28 13.46 -39.46
N LEU A 6 -60.51 12.17 -39.67
CA LEU A 6 -60.19 11.12 -38.70
C LEU A 6 -58.68 10.81 -38.70
N VAL A 7 -58.03 10.82 -39.85
CA VAL A 7 -56.60 10.63 -40.03
C VAL A 7 -55.83 11.83 -39.44
N GLU A 8 -56.25 13.05 -39.73
CA GLU A 8 -55.64 14.26 -39.15
C GLU A 8 -55.73 14.29 -37.62
N ARG A 9 -56.83 13.91 -37.02
CA ARG A 9 -56.97 13.80 -35.56
C ARG A 9 -56.04 12.75 -34.97
N ARG A 10 -55.88 11.58 -35.59
CA ARG A 10 -54.98 10.52 -35.14
C ARG A 10 -53.53 10.98 -35.22
N ILE A 11 -53.11 11.65 -36.27
CA ILE A 11 -51.78 12.23 -36.43
C ILE A 11 -51.54 13.31 -35.36
N SER A 12 -52.52 14.19 -35.09
CA SER A 12 -52.40 15.21 -34.04
C SER A 12 -52.25 14.60 -32.64
N TYR A 13 -52.95 13.49 -32.34
CA TYR A 13 -52.74 12.78 -31.06
C TYR A 13 -51.36 12.15 -30.97
N LEU A 14 -50.85 11.53 -32.02
CA LEU A 14 -49.48 10.98 -32.06
C LEU A 14 -48.43 12.05 -31.86
N VAL A 15 -48.58 13.20 -32.54
CA VAL A 15 -47.68 14.35 -32.36
C VAL A 15 -47.77 14.90 -30.94
N ALA A 16 -48.95 15.05 -30.37
CA ALA A 16 -49.13 15.51 -29.00
C ALA A 16 -48.48 14.56 -27.98
N ILE A 17 -48.67 13.24 -28.13
CA ILE A 17 -48.05 12.23 -27.27
C ILE A 17 -46.50 12.29 -27.40
N SER A 18 -45.98 12.37 -28.61
CA SER A 18 -44.53 12.51 -28.87
C SER A 18 -43.95 13.76 -28.19
N LEU A 19 -44.66 14.88 -28.26
CA LEU A 19 -44.25 16.13 -27.65
C LEU A 19 -44.24 16.06 -26.10
N VAL A 20 -45.23 15.39 -25.51
CA VAL A 20 -45.26 15.13 -24.06
C VAL A 20 -44.10 14.25 -23.61
N ILE A 21 -43.78 13.20 -24.39
CA ILE A 21 -42.64 12.33 -24.10
C ILE A 21 -41.33 13.13 -24.18
N LEU A 22 -41.15 13.93 -25.23
CA LEU A 22 -39.95 14.79 -25.37
C LEU A 22 -39.83 15.80 -24.22
N LEU A 23 -40.95 16.39 -23.80
CA LEU A 23 -40.94 17.31 -22.65
C LEU A 23 -40.57 16.60 -21.37
N ALA A 24 -41.07 15.38 -21.13
CA ALA A 24 -40.70 14.58 -19.97
C ALA A 24 -39.19 14.23 -19.96
N PHE A 25 -38.61 13.89 -21.13
CA PHE A 25 -37.18 13.68 -21.27
C PHE A 25 -36.39 14.97 -21.03
N ALA A 26 -36.82 16.11 -21.55
CA ALA A 26 -36.19 17.40 -21.34
C ALA A 26 -36.16 17.78 -19.84
N VAL A 27 -37.29 17.63 -19.14
CA VAL A 27 -37.37 17.87 -17.71
C VAL A 27 -36.41 16.93 -16.94
N ARG A 28 -36.38 15.67 -17.33
CA ARG A 28 -35.47 14.68 -16.70
C ARG A 28 -33.98 14.99 -16.93
N LEU A 29 -33.62 15.46 -18.12
CA LEU A 29 -32.28 15.90 -18.45
C LEU A 29 -31.87 17.11 -17.61
N ILE A 30 -32.76 18.11 -17.45
CA ILE A 30 -32.50 19.27 -16.61
C ILE A 30 -32.31 18.86 -15.13
N ASP A 31 -33.12 17.91 -14.62
CA ASP A 31 -32.98 17.39 -13.26
C ASP A 31 -31.60 16.73 -13.06
N ILE A 32 -31.18 15.87 -13.99
CA ILE A 32 -29.91 15.14 -13.87
C ILE A 32 -28.70 16.05 -14.08
N GLN A 33 -28.73 16.90 -15.13
CA GLN A 33 -27.60 17.74 -15.54
C GLN A 33 -27.51 19.06 -14.78
N GLY A 34 -28.62 19.60 -14.29
CA GLY A 34 -28.67 20.84 -13.55
C GLY A 34 -28.70 20.64 -12.04
N VAL A 35 -29.78 20.03 -11.54
CA VAL A 35 -30.06 19.97 -10.08
C VAL A 35 -29.19 18.94 -9.38
N ARG A 36 -28.97 17.78 -10.00
CA ARG A 36 -28.23 16.66 -9.39
C ARG A 36 -26.79 16.52 -9.87
N ALA A 37 -26.37 17.31 -10.85
CA ALA A 37 -25.05 17.19 -11.47
C ALA A 37 -23.89 17.25 -10.45
N ALA A 38 -23.92 18.23 -9.56
CA ALA A 38 -22.90 18.39 -8.53
C ALA A 38 -22.88 17.23 -7.54
N GLY A 39 -24.04 16.73 -7.13
CA GLY A 39 -24.15 15.58 -6.22
C GLY A 39 -23.69 14.27 -6.85
N LEU A 40 -24.01 14.05 -8.12
CA LEU A 40 -23.58 12.88 -8.87
C LEU A 40 -22.08 12.91 -9.19
N ALA A 41 -21.54 14.09 -9.54
CA ALA A 41 -20.12 14.28 -9.76
C ALA A 41 -19.32 14.04 -8.49
N ASN A 42 -19.78 14.55 -7.33
CA ASN A 42 -19.15 14.30 -6.04
C ASN A 42 -19.19 12.81 -5.64
N LYS A 43 -20.32 12.13 -5.86
CA LYS A 43 -20.41 10.68 -5.62
C LYS A 43 -19.44 9.90 -6.51
N ALA A 44 -19.43 10.18 -7.80
CA ALA A 44 -18.50 9.54 -8.74
C ALA A 44 -17.03 9.81 -8.35
N SER A 45 -16.69 11.04 -8.00
CA SER A 45 -15.35 11.40 -7.52
C SER A 45 -14.97 10.66 -6.24
N ASN A 46 -15.88 10.55 -5.28
CA ASN A 46 -15.63 9.84 -4.02
C ASN A 46 -15.51 8.33 -4.19
N GLU A 47 -16.24 7.74 -5.12
CA GLU A 47 -16.13 6.32 -5.45
C GLU A 47 -14.82 6.00 -6.18
N LEU A 48 -14.38 6.90 -7.06
CA LEU A 48 -13.13 6.76 -7.79
C LEU A 48 -11.90 7.10 -6.93
N THR A 49 -12.04 7.97 -5.91
CA THR A 49 -10.92 8.41 -5.08
C THR A 49 -10.79 7.52 -3.85
N LYS A 50 -9.66 6.86 -3.71
CA LYS A 50 -9.29 6.09 -2.52
C LYS A 50 -8.27 6.84 -1.69
N LYS A 51 -8.34 6.64 -0.36
CA LYS A 51 -7.33 7.13 0.58
C LYS A 51 -6.41 5.99 0.97
N SER A 52 -5.12 6.28 1.08
CA SER A 52 -4.14 5.36 1.62
C SER A 52 -3.25 6.07 2.63
N VAL A 53 -2.64 5.30 3.51
CA VAL A 53 -1.77 5.79 4.59
C VAL A 53 -0.33 5.85 4.09
N ILE A 54 0.37 6.93 4.42
CA ILE A 54 1.83 7.04 4.31
C ILE A 54 2.37 6.79 5.71
N MET A 55 2.93 5.62 5.95
CA MET A 55 3.50 5.30 7.27
C MET A 55 4.62 6.27 7.64
N ALA A 56 4.62 6.75 8.88
CA ALA A 56 5.68 7.59 9.42
C ALA A 56 6.80 6.75 10.00
N PRO A 57 8.08 7.07 9.74
CA PRO A 57 9.18 6.43 10.44
C PRO A 57 9.20 6.85 11.91
N ARG A 58 9.36 5.89 12.80
CA ARG A 58 9.57 6.10 14.23
C ARG A 58 10.93 6.75 14.49
N GLY A 59 11.02 7.65 15.47
CA GLY A 59 12.25 8.34 15.87
C GLY A 59 13.36 7.37 16.30
N ALA A 60 14.61 7.77 16.15
CA ALA A 60 15.74 6.97 16.59
C ALA A 60 15.91 7.06 18.12
N ILE A 61 16.57 6.05 18.70
CA ILE A 61 17.09 6.10 20.06
C ILE A 61 18.61 6.04 19.93
N THR A 62 19.32 7.07 20.41
CA THR A 62 20.76 7.19 20.28
C THR A 62 21.43 7.29 21.64
N ASP A 63 22.71 6.92 21.69
CA ASP A 63 23.58 7.18 22.82
C ASP A 63 23.94 8.67 22.94
N ILE A 64 24.79 9.00 23.92
CA ILE A 64 25.29 10.38 24.14
C ILE A 64 26.12 10.91 22.95
N ASN A 65 26.68 10.03 22.14
CA ASN A 65 27.57 10.36 21.01
C ASN A 65 26.80 10.34 19.66
N GLY A 66 25.54 9.90 19.65
CA GLY A 66 24.70 9.79 18.45
C GLY A 66 24.70 8.40 17.81
N THR A 67 25.32 7.39 18.44
CA THR A 67 25.26 5.99 17.99
C THR A 67 23.84 5.45 18.14
N GLU A 68 23.29 4.84 17.09
CA GLU A 68 21.92 4.38 17.08
C GLU A 68 21.75 3.03 17.78
N PHE A 69 21.04 3.00 18.89
CA PHE A 69 20.54 1.78 19.55
C PHE A 69 19.26 1.24 18.90
N ALA A 70 18.44 2.14 18.38
CA ALA A 70 17.23 1.76 17.65
C ALA A 70 16.93 2.77 16.53
N ARG A 71 16.59 2.26 15.34
CA ARG A 71 16.25 3.08 14.18
C ARG A 71 15.12 2.45 13.35
N SER A 72 14.46 3.27 12.54
CA SER A 72 13.50 2.81 11.55
C SER A 72 14.14 2.78 10.18
N VAL A 73 14.14 1.61 9.54
CA VAL A 73 14.64 1.41 8.19
C VAL A 73 13.48 1.15 7.23
N SER A 74 13.58 1.72 6.02
CA SER A 74 12.59 1.51 4.98
C SER A 74 12.66 0.07 4.47
N ALA A 75 11.51 -0.57 4.36
CA ALA A 75 11.33 -1.90 3.79
C ALA A 75 10.07 -1.93 2.93
N TYR A 76 9.86 -3.02 2.21
CA TYR A 76 8.63 -3.27 1.47
C TYR A 76 8.00 -4.58 1.93
N ARG A 77 6.68 -4.54 2.14
CA ARG A 77 5.85 -5.74 2.24
C ARG A 77 5.45 -6.13 0.83
N ILE A 78 5.73 -7.36 0.45
CA ILE A 78 5.39 -7.88 -0.88
C ILE A 78 4.04 -8.58 -0.81
N LEU A 79 3.18 -8.20 -1.71
CA LEU A 79 1.79 -8.59 -1.79
C LEU A 79 1.46 -9.13 -3.18
N VAL A 80 0.44 -9.95 -3.24
CA VAL A 80 -0.11 -10.47 -4.49
C VAL A 80 -1.62 -10.25 -4.52
N ASP A 81 -2.11 -9.79 -5.66
CA ASP A 81 -3.51 -9.88 -6.06
C ASP A 81 -3.69 -11.12 -6.95
N GLN A 82 -4.19 -12.21 -6.37
CA GLN A 82 -4.37 -13.48 -7.07
C GLN A 82 -5.36 -13.35 -8.25
N ALA A 83 -6.31 -12.40 -8.18
CA ALA A 83 -7.34 -12.24 -9.22
C ALA A 83 -6.80 -11.70 -10.55
N ILE A 84 -5.56 -11.18 -10.58
CA ILE A 84 -4.92 -10.67 -11.80
C ILE A 84 -3.68 -11.48 -12.20
N VAL A 85 -3.40 -12.60 -11.51
CA VAL A 85 -2.29 -13.50 -11.84
C VAL A 85 -2.76 -14.52 -12.87
N ASP A 86 -2.40 -14.33 -14.15
CA ASP A 86 -2.76 -15.24 -15.23
C ASP A 86 -1.77 -16.39 -15.39
N HIS A 87 -0.49 -16.18 -15.04
CA HIS A 87 0.60 -17.15 -15.25
C HIS A 87 1.37 -17.46 -13.96
N PRO A 88 0.75 -18.13 -12.97
CA PRO A 88 1.35 -18.32 -11.64
C PRO A 88 2.67 -19.13 -11.68
N LYS A 89 2.80 -20.07 -12.60
CA LYS A 89 4.03 -20.85 -12.74
C LYS A 89 5.21 -19.99 -13.18
N ALA A 90 5.06 -19.25 -14.27
CA ALA A 90 6.12 -18.39 -14.80
C ALA A 90 6.47 -17.26 -13.83
N LEU A 91 5.46 -16.70 -13.16
CA LEU A 91 5.67 -15.67 -12.13
C LEU A 91 6.41 -16.21 -10.91
N ALA A 92 6.13 -17.46 -10.48
CA ALA A 92 6.85 -18.11 -9.39
C ALA A 92 8.29 -18.46 -9.78
N GLU A 93 8.53 -18.97 -10.99
CA GLU A 93 9.87 -19.27 -11.51
C GLU A 93 10.77 -18.00 -11.51
N LEU A 94 10.21 -16.87 -11.89
CA LEU A 94 10.94 -15.60 -11.92
C LEU A 94 11.17 -15.02 -10.51
N ALA A 95 10.14 -15.02 -9.66
CA ALA A 95 10.14 -14.27 -8.41
C ALA A 95 10.75 -15.05 -7.22
N ALA A 96 10.66 -16.39 -7.20
CA ALA A 96 11.11 -17.19 -6.07
C ALA A 96 12.61 -16.99 -5.73
N PRO A 97 13.55 -16.99 -6.69
CA PRO A 97 14.96 -16.78 -6.39
C PRO A 97 15.27 -15.35 -5.90
N ILE A 98 14.50 -14.35 -6.35
CA ILE A 98 14.67 -12.95 -5.95
C ILE A 98 14.17 -12.73 -4.52
N LEU A 99 13.05 -13.37 -4.18
CA LEU A 99 12.41 -13.27 -2.86
C LEU A 99 13.00 -14.22 -1.83
N ASP A 100 13.91 -15.12 -2.24
CA ASP A 100 14.50 -16.17 -1.40
C ASP A 100 13.43 -17.05 -0.73
N VAL A 101 12.47 -17.52 -1.55
CA VAL A 101 11.38 -18.40 -1.11
C VAL A 101 11.30 -19.65 -1.99
N ASP A 102 10.65 -20.70 -1.48
CA ASP A 102 10.41 -21.92 -2.25
C ASP A 102 9.46 -21.63 -3.42
N GLN A 103 9.80 -22.15 -4.61
CA GLN A 103 9.08 -21.90 -5.85
C GLN A 103 7.67 -22.53 -5.85
N ASP A 104 7.56 -23.76 -5.35
CA ASP A 104 6.27 -24.47 -5.34
C ASP A 104 5.33 -23.83 -4.32
N TRP A 105 5.85 -23.47 -3.15
CA TRP A 105 5.10 -22.68 -2.16
C TRP A 105 4.62 -21.35 -2.75
N LEU A 106 5.50 -20.60 -3.42
CA LEU A 106 5.13 -19.33 -4.03
C LEU A 106 4.04 -19.50 -5.08
N LYS A 107 4.18 -20.51 -5.94
CA LYS A 107 3.18 -20.84 -6.95
C LYS A 107 1.80 -21.10 -6.33
N GLU A 108 1.73 -21.83 -5.21
CA GLU A 108 0.47 -22.04 -4.49
C GLU A 108 -0.12 -20.73 -3.95
N GLN A 109 0.73 -19.83 -3.46
CA GLN A 109 0.28 -18.50 -2.99
C GLN A 109 -0.22 -17.58 -4.12
N LEU A 110 0.20 -17.83 -5.36
CA LEU A 110 -0.22 -17.07 -6.54
C LEU A 110 -1.57 -17.50 -7.11
N ILE A 111 -2.10 -18.66 -6.69
CA ILE A 111 -3.35 -19.25 -7.20
C ILE A 111 -4.49 -18.94 -6.24
N GLY A 112 -5.61 -18.41 -6.74
CA GLY A 112 -6.81 -18.13 -5.96
C GLY A 112 -7.56 -16.88 -6.43
N GLU A 113 -8.44 -16.38 -5.57
CA GLU A 113 -9.27 -15.21 -5.86
C GLU A 113 -9.05 -14.06 -4.87
N ARG A 114 -8.13 -14.22 -3.93
CA ARG A 114 -7.85 -13.20 -2.92
C ARG A 114 -7.06 -12.05 -3.52
N ARG A 115 -7.51 -10.82 -3.24
CA ARG A 115 -6.86 -9.61 -3.75
C ARG A 115 -5.71 -9.10 -2.89
N TYR A 116 -5.49 -9.71 -1.73
CA TYR A 116 -4.47 -9.29 -0.79
C TYR A 116 -3.86 -10.53 -0.12
N VAL A 117 -2.76 -11.01 -0.65
CA VAL A 117 -1.99 -12.11 -0.08
C VAL A 117 -0.58 -11.62 0.22
N VAL A 118 -0.14 -11.75 1.46
CA VAL A 118 1.21 -11.34 1.87
C VAL A 118 2.18 -12.47 1.55
N ILE A 119 3.12 -12.20 0.66
CA ILE A 119 4.21 -13.12 0.30
C ILE A 119 5.41 -12.92 1.21
N SER A 120 5.81 -11.66 1.44
CA SER A 120 6.86 -11.36 2.40
C SER A 120 6.49 -10.14 3.25
N GLN A 121 6.71 -10.25 4.56
CA GLN A 121 6.36 -9.18 5.50
C GLN A 121 7.28 -7.97 5.38
N ALA A 122 8.55 -8.20 5.04
CA ALA A 122 9.51 -7.13 4.93
C ALA A 122 10.71 -7.57 4.08
N VAL A 123 10.93 -6.91 2.97
CA VAL A 123 12.12 -7.05 2.14
C VAL A 123 12.84 -5.71 2.03
N LYS A 124 14.15 -5.77 1.81
CA LYS A 124 14.94 -4.55 1.55
C LYS A 124 14.47 -3.89 0.25
N PRO A 125 14.56 -2.55 0.13
CA PRO A 125 14.16 -1.84 -1.09
C PRO A 125 14.85 -2.32 -2.37
N ARG A 126 16.05 -2.87 -2.24
CA ARG A 126 16.77 -3.47 -3.38
C ARG A 126 16.04 -4.69 -3.94
N VAL A 127 15.54 -5.57 -3.07
CA VAL A 127 14.86 -6.81 -3.49
C VAL A 127 13.57 -6.49 -4.26
N TRP A 128 12.80 -5.52 -3.79
CA TRP A 128 11.62 -5.06 -4.52
C TRP A 128 11.95 -4.53 -5.91
N ARG A 129 12.95 -3.63 -6.00
CA ARG A 129 13.38 -3.07 -7.30
C ARG A 129 13.91 -4.14 -8.25
N GLU A 130 14.60 -5.16 -7.73
CA GLU A 130 15.08 -6.29 -8.51
C GLU A 130 13.93 -7.14 -9.06
N LEU A 131 12.91 -7.40 -8.24
CA LEU A 131 11.69 -8.10 -8.66
C LEU A 131 10.92 -7.30 -9.72
N GLU A 132 10.71 -6.00 -9.50
CA GLU A 132 10.03 -5.11 -10.42
C GLU A 132 10.75 -5.07 -11.77
N ALA A 133 12.06 -4.86 -11.77
CA ALA A 133 12.88 -4.86 -12.98
C ALA A 133 12.87 -6.21 -13.72
N ALA A 134 12.86 -7.33 -13.00
CA ALA A 134 12.80 -8.66 -13.61
C ALA A 134 11.44 -8.90 -14.30
N VAL A 135 10.35 -8.51 -13.64
CA VAL A 135 8.99 -8.60 -14.21
C VAL A 135 8.85 -7.70 -15.44
N ASP A 136 9.34 -6.45 -15.36
CA ASP A 136 9.29 -5.51 -16.48
C ASP A 136 10.13 -6.03 -17.66
N SER A 137 11.36 -6.48 -17.43
CA SER A 137 12.22 -7.05 -18.48
C SER A 137 11.59 -8.25 -19.16
N TYR A 138 10.95 -9.16 -18.40
CA TYR A 138 10.22 -10.28 -18.95
C TYR A 138 9.04 -9.80 -19.82
N ASN A 139 8.27 -8.84 -19.33
CA ASN A 139 7.12 -8.29 -20.03
C ASN A 139 7.51 -7.56 -21.31
N ASP A 140 8.63 -6.86 -21.32
CA ASP A 140 9.16 -6.18 -22.51
C ASP A 140 9.62 -7.21 -23.56
N GLU A 141 10.34 -8.27 -23.13
CA GLU A 141 10.78 -9.32 -24.02
C GLU A 141 9.63 -10.06 -24.71
N ILE A 142 8.54 -10.32 -23.99
CA ILE A 142 7.38 -11.01 -24.56
C ILE A 142 6.45 -10.09 -25.35
N ALA A 143 6.48 -8.77 -25.14
CA ALA A 143 5.59 -7.83 -25.83
C ALA A 143 5.79 -7.81 -27.34
N GLU A 144 7.01 -8.11 -27.80
CA GLU A 144 7.36 -8.20 -29.22
C GLU A 144 6.95 -9.54 -29.87
N LYS A 145 6.56 -10.54 -29.07
CA LYS A 145 6.18 -11.87 -29.56
C LYS A 145 4.68 -11.93 -29.88
N GLU A 146 4.30 -12.80 -30.81
CA GLU A 146 2.89 -13.05 -31.13
C GLU A 146 2.14 -13.50 -29.85
N ASN A 147 1.00 -12.84 -29.58
CA ASN A 147 0.23 -13.01 -28.33
C ASN A 147 1.00 -12.66 -27.02
N GLY A 148 2.08 -11.87 -27.11
CA GLY A 148 2.90 -11.52 -25.95
C GLY A 148 2.13 -10.84 -24.83
N LEU A 149 1.19 -9.96 -25.16
CA LEU A 149 0.34 -9.29 -24.16
C LEU A 149 -0.48 -10.26 -23.29
N ALA A 150 -0.92 -11.39 -23.84
CA ALA A 150 -1.65 -12.42 -23.12
C ALA A 150 -0.76 -13.24 -22.15
N LYS A 151 0.56 -13.09 -22.22
CA LYS A 151 1.53 -13.78 -21.37
C LYS A 151 2.24 -12.88 -20.37
N ARG A 152 1.79 -11.63 -20.23
CA ARG A 152 2.38 -10.68 -19.28
C ARG A 152 2.26 -11.19 -17.84
N LEU A 153 3.34 -11.02 -17.10
CA LEU A 153 3.36 -11.30 -15.68
C LEU A 153 2.87 -10.10 -14.90
N MET A 154 1.84 -10.32 -14.09
CA MET A 154 1.24 -9.30 -13.23
C MET A 154 0.84 -9.94 -11.90
N GLY A 155 0.56 -9.11 -10.90
CA GLY A 155 -0.01 -9.56 -9.63
C GLY A 155 0.78 -9.16 -8.41
N PHE A 156 2.08 -8.91 -8.52
CA PHE A 156 2.88 -8.38 -7.42
C PHE A 156 2.70 -6.87 -7.25
N PHE A 157 2.61 -6.46 -6.01
CA PHE A 157 2.72 -5.06 -5.59
C PHE A 157 3.39 -4.96 -4.23
N ALA A 158 3.85 -3.77 -3.88
CA ALA A 158 4.55 -3.56 -2.64
C ALA A 158 3.97 -2.40 -1.83
N GLU A 159 3.86 -2.61 -0.54
CA GLU A 159 3.57 -1.56 0.43
C GLU A 159 4.85 -1.11 1.11
N ARG A 160 5.12 0.17 1.06
CA ARG A 160 6.24 0.74 1.81
C ARG A 160 5.93 0.72 3.30
N ILE A 161 6.82 0.09 4.07
CA ILE A 161 6.73 -0.01 5.52
C ILE A 161 8.04 0.45 6.16
N TYR A 162 8.02 0.62 7.48
CA TYR A 162 9.23 0.80 8.27
C TYR A 162 9.40 -0.38 9.23
N VAL A 163 10.60 -0.94 9.25
CA VAL A 163 11.01 -1.98 10.18
C VAL A 163 11.88 -1.35 11.26
N ARG A 164 11.65 -1.71 12.51
CA ARG A 164 12.50 -1.29 13.62
C ARG A 164 13.72 -2.18 13.68
N GLU A 165 14.88 -1.56 13.62
CA GLU A 165 16.18 -2.22 13.67
C GLU A 165 16.91 -1.80 14.96
N TYR A 166 17.58 -2.75 15.60
CA TYR A 166 18.38 -2.55 16.79
C TYR A 166 19.83 -2.94 16.47
N PRO A 167 20.64 -2.00 15.93
CA PRO A 167 21.98 -2.31 15.41
C PRO A 167 22.92 -2.90 16.45
N GLU A 168 22.78 -2.48 17.70
CA GLU A 168 23.62 -2.93 18.82
C GLU A 168 23.14 -4.26 19.45
N GLY A 169 22.09 -4.89 18.89
CA GLY A 169 21.61 -6.20 19.32
C GLY A 169 21.19 -6.23 20.77
N GLU A 170 21.87 -7.04 21.60
CA GLU A 170 21.56 -7.22 23.02
C GLU A 170 22.09 -6.08 23.91
N LEU A 171 22.93 -5.20 23.38
CA LEU A 171 23.53 -4.13 24.16
C LEU A 171 22.48 -3.13 24.63
N GLY A 172 22.35 -2.99 25.96
CA GLY A 172 21.36 -2.11 26.56
C GLY A 172 19.89 -2.51 26.31
N ALA A 173 19.61 -3.72 25.79
CA ALA A 173 18.28 -4.17 25.38
C ALA A 173 17.23 -4.03 26.49
N ALA A 174 17.59 -4.26 27.75
CA ALA A 174 16.68 -4.11 28.89
C ALA A 174 16.21 -2.66 29.10
N VAL A 175 17.04 -1.68 28.73
CA VAL A 175 16.71 -0.25 28.81
C VAL A 175 15.96 0.19 27.55
N ILE A 176 16.47 -0.16 26.36
CA ILE A 176 15.88 0.22 25.08
C ILE A 176 14.49 -0.39 24.91
N GLY A 177 14.35 -1.67 25.21
CA GLY A 177 13.12 -2.42 25.00
C GLY A 177 12.88 -2.78 23.54
N PHE A 178 11.62 -2.97 23.18
CA PHE A 178 11.21 -3.36 21.82
C PHE A 178 9.80 -2.89 21.48
N ILE A 179 9.47 -2.94 20.19
CA ILE A 179 8.12 -2.66 19.68
C ILE A 179 7.36 -3.97 19.42
N ASN A 180 6.04 -3.91 19.47
CA ASN A 180 5.17 -5.00 19.05
C ASN A 180 4.96 -5.00 17.52
N ARG A 181 4.22 -5.99 16.99
CA ARG A 181 3.91 -6.10 15.56
C ARG A 181 3.12 -4.92 15.00
N ALA A 182 2.40 -4.19 15.84
CA ALA A 182 1.67 -2.98 15.45
C ALA A 182 2.56 -1.73 15.40
N GLY A 183 3.86 -1.84 15.70
CA GLY A 183 4.81 -0.72 15.71
C GLY A 183 4.78 0.13 16.96
N SER A 184 3.99 -0.25 17.98
CA SER A 184 3.92 0.44 19.27
C SER A 184 4.95 -0.11 20.25
N GLY A 185 5.51 0.75 21.12
CA GLY A 185 6.44 0.35 22.16
C GLY A 185 5.82 -0.67 23.13
N ALA A 186 6.52 -1.78 23.36
CA ALA A 186 6.05 -2.87 24.20
C ALA A 186 6.81 -2.98 25.54
N ALA A 187 8.07 -2.53 25.56
CA ALA A 187 8.90 -2.54 26.77
C ALA A 187 9.95 -1.42 26.74
N GLY A 188 10.58 -1.16 27.88
CA GLY A 188 11.70 -0.21 28.02
C GLY A 188 11.37 1.21 27.56
N LEU A 189 12.36 1.88 27.00
CA LEU A 189 12.22 3.24 26.45
C LEU A 189 11.29 3.29 25.26
N GLU A 190 11.23 2.24 24.45
CA GLU A 190 10.26 2.14 23.37
C GLU A 190 8.82 2.30 23.88
N TYR A 191 8.51 1.73 25.05
CA TYR A 191 7.21 1.88 25.69
C TYR A 191 7.05 3.23 26.40
N SER A 192 7.97 3.58 27.29
CA SER A 192 7.85 4.79 28.13
C SER A 192 7.88 6.10 27.32
N MET A 193 8.63 6.10 26.20
CA MET A 193 8.74 7.26 25.29
C MET A 193 7.95 7.06 23.98
N ASN A 194 6.95 6.17 24.01
CA ASN A 194 6.20 5.83 22.80
C ASN A 194 5.59 7.05 22.10
N SER A 195 5.02 7.98 22.84
CA SER A 195 4.42 9.22 22.28
C SER A 195 5.43 10.12 21.58
N THR A 196 6.68 10.16 22.06
CA THR A 196 7.77 10.95 21.48
C THR A 196 8.37 10.28 20.26
N LEU A 197 8.56 8.95 20.35
CA LEU A 197 9.17 8.15 19.30
C LEU A 197 8.22 7.89 18.13
N SER A 198 6.91 7.76 18.37
CA SER A 198 5.94 7.51 17.30
C SER A 198 5.85 8.71 16.36
N GLY A 199 5.88 8.43 15.06
CA GLY A 199 5.57 9.42 14.04
C GLY A 199 4.06 9.63 13.90
N ILE A 200 3.69 10.59 13.07
CA ILE A 200 2.31 10.86 12.67
C ILE A 200 2.16 10.44 11.21
N ASP A 201 1.33 9.44 10.96
CA ASP A 201 1.12 8.95 9.62
C ASP A 201 0.49 10.02 8.72
N GLY A 202 0.95 10.05 7.49
CA GLY A 202 0.38 10.88 6.44
C GLY A 202 -0.70 10.15 5.66
N HIS A 203 -1.33 10.86 4.75
CA HIS A 203 -2.36 10.32 3.87
C HIS A 203 -2.16 10.83 2.44
N TYR A 204 -2.41 9.97 1.49
CA TYR A 204 -2.55 10.36 0.08
C TYR A 204 -3.85 9.81 -0.50
N THR A 205 -4.33 10.51 -1.50
CA THR A 205 -5.48 10.08 -2.30
C THR A 205 -5.01 9.71 -3.70
N TYR A 206 -5.67 8.76 -4.31
CA TYR A 206 -5.42 8.35 -5.69
C TYR A 206 -6.73 7.97 -6.36
N ALA A 207 -6.79 8.13 -7.67
CA ALA A 207 -7.92 7.64 -8.45
C ALA A 207 -7.73 6.15 -8.76
N ASN A 208 -8.81 5.40 -8.59
CA ASN A 208 -8.86 3.96 -8.84
C ASN A 208 -9.96 3.69 -9.88
N ALA A 209 -9.62 2.97 -10.94
CA ALA A 209 -10.57 2.50 -11.93
C ALA A 209 -10.52 0.97 -12.01
N ALA A 210 -11.66 0.33 -11.79
CA ALA A 210 -11.81 -1.13 -11.83
C ALA A 210 -10.79 -1.90 -10.96
N GLY A 211 -10.39 -1.34 -9.82
CA GLY A 211 -9.42 -1.96 -8.92
C GLY A 211 -7.95 -1.58 -9.19
N THR A 212 -7.67 -0.84 -10.25
CA THR A 212 -6.30 -0.42 -10.62
C THR A 212 -6.07 1.05 -10.32
N ILE A 213 -4.90 1.37 -9.75
CA ILE A 213 -4.48 2.75 -9.51
C ILE A 213 -4.18 3.43 -10.85
N ILE A 214 -4.77 4.61 -11.08
CA ILE A 214 -4.47 5.41 -12.25
C ILE A 214 -3.14 6.16 -11.99
N PRO A 215 -2.08 5.91 -12.78
CA PRO A 215 -0.80 6.58 -12.61
C PRO A 215 -0.93 8.10 -12.69
N GLY A 216 -0.14 8.82 -11.87
CA GLY A 216 -0.14 10.29 -11.86
C GLY A 216 -1.31 10.96 -11.13
N THR A 217 -2.27 10.19 -10.58
CA THR A 217 -3.40 10.75 -9.82
C THR A 217 -3.15 10.82 -8.32
N GLN A 218 -1.99 10.37 -7.87
CA GLN A 218 -1.62 10.40 -6.45
C GLN A 218 -1.44 11.83 -5.97
N LYS A 219 -2.17 12.21 -4.92
CA LYS A 219 -2.08 13.51 -4.29
C LYS A 219 -1.89 13.34 -2.78
N ILE A 220 -0.78 13.82 -2.25
CA ILE A 220 -0.54 13.85 -0.81
C ILE A 220 -1.54 14.83 -0.20
N THR A 221 -2.34 14.34 0.73
CA THR A 221 -3.33 15.14 1.47
C THR A 221 -2.74 15.61 2.80
N THR A 222 -1.94 14.76 3.43
CA THR A 222 -1.22 15.05 4.67
C THR A 222 0.12 14.36 4.61
N GLU A 223 1.20 15.08 4.84
CA GLU A 223 2.54 14.50 4.90
C GLU A 223 2.73 13.69 6.19
N ALA A 224 3.50 12.61 6.08
CA ALA A 224 3.91 11.83 7.25
C ALA A 224 4.99 12.60 8.01
N VAL A 225 4.84 12.70 9.33
CA VAL A 225 5.81 13.37 10.20
C VAL A 225 6.58 12.31 10.98
N ARG A 226 7.90 12.31 10.83
CA ARG A 226 8.79 11.41 11.57
C ARG A 226 8.66 11.64 13.08
N GLY A 227 8.73 10.57 13.88
CA GLY A 227 8.85 10.65 15.33
C GLY A 227 10.16 11.31 15.79
N ASN A 228 10.14 11.91 16.96
CA ASN A 228 11.32 12.59 17.51
C ASN A 228 12.40 11.58 17.96
N THR A 229 13.65 11.94 17.76
CA THR A 229 14.78 11.16 18.26
C THR A 229 14.92 11.36 19.78
N VAL A 230 15.15 10.26 20.49
CA VAL A 230 15.48 10.27 21.92
C VAL A 230 16.97 10.02 22.07
N LYS A 231 17.68 11.00 22.61
CA LYS A 231 19.10 10.93 22.91
C LYS A 231 19.28 10.55 24.39
N LEU A 232 20.02 9.47 24.62
CA LEU A 232 20.31 8.95 25.96
C LEU A 232 21.56 9.60 26.54
N THR A 233 21.70 9.49 27.86
CA THR A 233 22.94 9.79 28.58
C THR A 233 23.87 8.60 28.70
N ILE A 234 23.47 7.43 28.18
CA ILE A 234 24.28 6.22 28.10
C ILE A 234 25.31 6.41 27.00
N ASP A 235 26.55 6.02 27.29
CA ASP A 235 27.62 5.86 26.31
C ASP A 235 27.69 4.38 25.92
N ARG A 236 27.68 4.11 24.63
CA ARG A 236 27.69 2.75 24.05
C ARG A 236 28.88 1.91 24.54
N ASP A 237 30.06 2.50 24.54
CA ASP A 237 31.28 1.76 24.83
C ASP A 237 31.37 1.46 26.33
N VAL A 238 31.00 2.41 27.17
CA VAL A 238 30.90 2.20 28.64
C VAL A 238 29.84 1.12 28.94
N GLN A 239 28.69 1.17 28.29
CA GLN A 239 27.66 0.15 28.45
C GLN A 239 28.14 -1.24 28.05
N TRP A 240 28.91 -1.33 26.95
CA TRP A 240 29.47 -2.60 26.48
C TRP A 240 30.45 -3.19 27.53
N VAL A 241 31.41 -2.39 28.02
CA VAL A 241 32.35 -2.83 29.04
C VAL A 241 31.64 -3.31 30.31
N ALA A 242 30.63 -2.54 30.78
CA ALA A 242 29.87 -2.90 31.98
C ALA A 242 29.07 -4.20 31.79
N GLN A 243 28.42 -4.33 30.66
CA GLN A 243 27.60 -5.53 30.35
C GLN A 243 28.45 -6.79 30.19
N GLU A 244 29.64 -6.68 29.57
CA GLU A 244 30.58 -7.81 29.42
C GLU A 244 31.21 -8.24 30.77
N ALA A 245 31.55 -7.28 31.63
CA ALA A 245 32.00 -7.58 32.98
C ALA A 245 30.96 -8.37 33.78
N ILE A 246 29.70 -7.94 33.77
CA ILE A 246 28.60 -8.65 34.43
C ILE A 246 28.40 -10.05 33.82
N ARG A 247 28.42 -10.15 32.47
CA ARG A 247 28.26 -11.43 31.75
C ARG A 247 29.34 -12.44 32.17
N THR A 248 30.59 -11.98 32.33
CA THR A 248 31.73 -12.81 32.75
C THR A 248 31.51 -13.33 34.17
N VAL A 249 31.10 -12.46 35.10
CA VAL A 249 30.84 -12.85 36.50
C VAL A 249 29.72 -13.87 36.61
N VAL A 250 28.60 -13.64 35.87
CA VAL A 250 27.47 -14.57 35.87
C VAL A 250 27.86 -15.95 35.31
N LYS A 251 28.68 -16.00 34.25
CA LYS A 251 29.19 -17.27 33.70
C LYS A 251 30.11 -18.01 34.63
N SER A 252 30.96 -17.30 35.40
CA SER A 252 31.89 -17.93 36.37
C SER A 252 31.23 -18.37 37.65
N SER A 253 30.02 -17.91 37.96
CA SER A 253 29.23 -18.22 39.17
C SER A 253 28.24 -19.37 38.98
N ARG A 254 28.17 -19.96 37.78
CA ARG A 254 27.36 -21.17 37.46
C ARG A 254 28.26 -22.40 37.39
#